data_1aacab6c5e1fc58a793230ed393a3729
#
_entry.id   1aacab6c5e1fc58a793230ed393a3729
#
_cell.length_a   1.000
_cell.length_b   1.000
_cell.length_c   1.000
_cell.angle_alpha   90.00
_cell.angle_beta   90.00
_cell.angle_gamma   90.00
#
_symmetry.space_group_name_H-M   'P 1'
#
loop_
_entity.id
_entity.type
_entity.pdbx_description
1 polymer ?
#
loop_
_entity_poly.entity_id
_entity_poly.type
_entity_poly.pdbx_seq_one_letter_code
_entity_poly.pdbx_strand_id
1 'polypeptide(L)'
;MGTVGVENGNYEGTDFTPATSPLYFYEKGGMHNFTRWAASMLGPFNIRVNCLAPGGFQVPSHPQRFVENYSKRTQLGRLANSSDLKGPIIFLASDSSAYLTGTIIAVDGGYTAK
;
A
#
# COMPACT_ATOMS: atom_id res chain seq x y z
N MET A 1 2.72 -3.62 -0.07
CA MET A 1 3.38 -4.86 -0.53
C MET A 1 3.73 -4.88 -2.01
N GLY A 2 3.08 -4.15 -2.91
CA GLY A 2 3.53 -4.04 -4.31
C GLY A 2 4.76 -3.16 -4.53
N THR A 3 5.13 -2.36 -3.54
CA THR A 3 6.25 -1.42 -3.60
C THR A 3 7.56 -2.03 -3.10
N VAL A 4 7.48 -3.01 -2.21
CA VAL A 4 8.64 -3.69 -1.60
C VAL A 4 8.40 -5.20 -1.53
N GLY A 5 9.47 -5.97 -1.40
CA GLY A 5 9.42 -7.43 -1.21
C GLY A 5 8.92 -7.84 0.18
N VAL A 6 9.00 -9.14 0.45
CA VAL A 6 8.68 -9.69 1.77
C VAL A 6 9.70 -9.20 2.80
N GLU A 7 9.20 -8.70 3.92
CA GLU A 7 10.01 -8.42 5.10
C GLU A 7 9.79 -9.54 6.12
N ASN A 8 10.69 -10.51 6.10
CA ASN A 8 10.58 -11.73 6.93
C ASN A 8 10.54 -11.41 8.44
N GLY A 9 11.21 -10.37 8.86
CA GLY A 9 11.22 -9.95 10.26
C GLY A 9 9.85 -9.55 10.82
N ASN A 10 8.84 -9.29 9.97
CA ASN A 10 7.47 -9.08 10.44
C ASN A 10 6.85 -10.35 11.02
N TYR A 11 7.32 -11.51 10.59
CA TYR A 11 6.76 -12.82 10.90
C TYR A 11 7.57 -13.58 11.96
N GLU A 12 8.71 -13.02 12.36
CA GLU A 12 9.61 -13.64 13.32
C GLU A 12 8.94 -13.90 14.68
N GLY A 13 9.02 -15.16 15.15
CA GLY A 13 8.39 -15.59 16.39
C GLY A 13 6.86 -15.65 16.33
N THR A 14 6.29 -15.83 15.14
CA THR A 14 4.84 -16.02 14.93
C THR A 14 4.58 -17.29 14.13
N ASP A 15 3.39 -17.87 14.28
CA ASP A 15 2.89 -18.96 13.42
C ASP A 15 2.30 -18.40 12.11
N PHE A 16 2.40 -17.10 11.89
CA PHE A 16 1.89 -16.42 10.71
C PHE A 16 2.84 -16.62 9.53
N THR A 17 2.39 -17.27 8.50
CA THR A 17 3.23 -17.55 7.32
C THR A 17 3.27 -16.35 6.38
N PRO A 18 4.45 -15.90 5.95
CA PRO A 18 4.56 -14.87 4.93
C PRO A 18 3.83 -15.28 3.64
N ALA A 19 3.32 -14.31 2.90
CA ALA A 19 2.85 -14.56 1.55
C ALA A 19 4.04 -15.06 0.70
N THR A 20 4.09 -16.35 0.45
CA THR A 20 5.21 -17.00 -0.26
C THR A 20 5.00 -17.07 -1.76
N SER A 21 3.77 -16.81 -2.24
CA SER A 21 3.48 -16.85 -3.67
C SER A 21 4.15 -15.69 -4.41
N PRO A 22 5.03 -15.95 -5.37
CA PRO A 22 5.63 -14.90 -6.19
C PRO A 22 4.58 -14.16 -7.03
N LEU A 23 3.44 -14.78 -7.33
CA LEU A 23 2.36 -14.18 -8.09
C LEU A 23 1.78 -12.96 -7.37
N TYR A 24 1.64 -13.01 -6.05
CA TYR A 24 1.15 -11.86 -5.27
C TYR A 24 2.03 -10.61 -5.48
N PHE A 25 3.35 -10.78 -5.40
CA PHE A 25 4.29 -9.68 -5.59
C PHE A 25 4.34 -9.20 -7.04
N TYR A 26 4.23 -10.13 -7.99
CA TYR A 26 4.14 -9.81 -9.41
C TYR A 26 2.89 -8.99 -9.71
N GLU A 27 1.71 -9.43 -9.27
CA GLU A 27 0.45 -8.72 -9.48
C GLU A 27 0.46 -7.33 -8.82
N LYS A 28 0.85 -7.24 -7.55
CA LYS A 28 0.88 -5.96 -6.83
C LYS A 28 1.92 -5.00 -7.37
N GLY A 29 3.10 -5.50 -7.76
CA GLY A 29 4.12 -4.69 -8.43
C GLY A 29 3.69 -4.26 -9.83
N GLY A 30 3.04 -5.15 -10.58
CA GLY A 30 2.49 -4.87 -11.90
C GLY A 30 1.44 -3.76 -11.92
N MET A 31 0.66 -3.62 -10.83
CA MET A 31 -0.34 -2.54 -10.69
C MET A 31 0.27 -1.14 -10.82
N HIS A 32 1.53 -0.94 -10.44
CA HIS A 32 2.20 0.35 -10.58
C HIS A 32 2.41 0.74 -12.05
N ASN A 33 2.88 -0.20 -12.89
CA ASN A 33 3.04 0.06 -14.31
C ASN A 33 1.70 0.09 -15.04
N PHE A 34 0.75 -0.76 -14.64
CA PHE A 34 -0.62 -0.69 -15.16
C PHE A 34 -1.25 0.68 -14.89
N THR A 35 -1.06 1.26 -13.70
CA THR A 35 -1.54 2.61 -13.37
C THR A 35 -0.99 3.66 -14.33
N ARG A 36 0.32 3.62 -14.63
CA ARG A 36 0.96 4.55 -15.56
C ARG A 36 0.45 4.38 -17.00
N TRP A 37 0.33 3.12 -17.44
CA TRP A 37 -0.24 2.81 -18.74
C TRP A 37 -1.68 3.32 -18.85
N ALA A 38 -2.54 3.02 -17.89
CA ALA A 38 -3.93 3.45 -17.89
C ALA A 38 -4.07 4.98 -17.83
N ALA A 39 -3.23 5.65 -17.04
CA ALA A 39 -3.19 7.10 -16.98
C ALA A 39 -2.83 7.72 -18.35
N SER A 40 -1.87 7.13 -19.06
CA SER A 40 -1.48 7.56 -20.42
C SER A 40 -2.60 7.36 -21.44
N MET A 41 -3.29 6.22 -21.37
CA MET A 41 -4.37 5.88 -22.30
C MET A 41 -5.65 6.69 -22.06
N LEU A 42 -5.95 7.00 -20.81
CA LEU A 42 -7.22 7.61 -20.41
C LEU A 42 -7.12 9.13 -20.19
N GLY A 43 -5.91 9.66 -20.02
CA GLY A 43 -5.68 11.09 -19.86
C GLY A 43 -6.28 11.97 -20.97
N PRO A 44 -6.19 11.61 -22.28
CA PRO A 44 -6.83 12.35 -23.35
C PRO A 44 -8.36 12.47 -23.21
N PHE A 45 -8.98 11.60 -22.43
CA PHE A 45 -10.42 11.62 -22.13
C PHE A 45 -10.73 12.32 -20.79
N ASN A 46 -9.75 13.02 -20.20
CA ASN A 46 -9.87 13.66 -18.90
C ASN A 46 -10.21 12.70 -17.76
N ILE A 47 -9.73 11.45 -17.86
CA ILE A 47 -9.86 10.43 -16.83
C ILE A 47 -8.52 10.28 -16.13
N ARG A 48 -8.51 10.50 -14.81
CA ARG A 48 -7.34 10.33 -13.96
C ARG A 48 -7.27 8.91 -13.41
N VAL A 49 -6.08 8.33 -13.41
CA VAL A 49 -5.81 6.99 -12.87
C VAL A 49 -4.63 7.06 -11.92
N ASN A 50 -4.84 6.71 -10.66
CA ASN A 50 -3.80 6.70 -9.63
C ASN A 50 -3.85 5.40 -8.83
N CYS A 51 -2.74 5.02 -8.24
CA CYS A 51 -2.63 3.85 -7.38
C CYS A 51 -2.43 4.29 -5.93
N LEU A 52 -3.30 3.81 -5.05
CA LEU A 52 -3.08 3.89 -3.62
C LEU A 52 -2.37 2.62 -3.16
N ALA A 53 -1.22 2.76 -2.50
CA ALA A 53 -0.40 1.66 -2.01
C ALA A 53 -0.40 1.64 -0.46
N PRO A 54 -1.39 0.98 0.16
CA PRO A 54 -1.48 0.89 1.62
C PRO A 54 -0.38 0.02 2.20
N GLY A 55 0.08 0.38 3.41
CA GLY A 55 0.82 -0.50 4.30
C GLY A 55 -0.06 -1.59 4.93
N GLY A 56 0.48 -2.26 5.94
CA GLY A 56 -0.27 -3.29 6.67
C GLY A 56 -1.45 -2.72 7.43
N PHE A 57 -2.60 -3.35 7.27
CA PHE A 57 -3.82 -3.07 8.04
C PHE A 57 -3.90 -3.98 9.26
N GLN A 58 -4.25 -3.40 10.41
CA GLN A 58 -4.50 -4.20 11.60
C GLN A 58 -5.88 -4.83 11.52
N VAL A 59 -5.94 -6.15 11.72
CA VAL A 59 -7.18 -6.91 11.87
C VAL A 59 -7.14 -7.75 13.15
N PRO A 60 -8.31 -8.09 13.73
CA PRO A 60 -8.38 -8.83 15.00
C PRO A 60 -7.66 -10.18 14.98
N SER A 61 -7.55 -10.81 13.81
CA SER A 61 -6.89 -12.10 13.64
C SER A 61 -5.35 -12.04 13.60
N HIS A 62 -4.76 -10.85 13.57
CA HIS A 62 -3.30 -10.73 13.59
C HIS A 62 -2.73 -11.12 14.95
N PRO A 63 -1.73 -12.02 14.98
CA PRO A 63 -0.99 -12.30 16.22
C PRO A 63 -0.37 -11.03 16.78
N GLN A 64 -0.41 -10.85 18.08
CA GLN A 64 0.16 -9.69 18.76
C GLN A 64 1.64 -9.48 18.38
N ARG A 65 2.41 -10.56 18.31
CA ARG A 65 3.82 -10.50 17.93
C ARG A 65 4.04 -9.97 16.52
N PHE A 66 3.17 -10.34 15.57
CA PHE A 66 3.20 -9.77 14.21
C PHE A 66 2.94 -8.26 14.23
N VAL A 67 1.92 -7.82 15.00
CA VAL A 67 1.59 -6.39 15.14
C VAL A 67 2.79 -5.61 15.69
N GLU A 68 3.44 -6.13 16.73
CA GLU A 68 4.63 -5.51 17.33
C GLU A 68 5.80 -5.43 16.34
N ASN A 69 6.09 -6.54 15.65
CA ASN A 69 7.18 -6.60 14.67
C ASN A 69 6.95 -5.64 13.50
N TYR A 70 5.72 -5.59 12.99
CA TYR A 70 5.36 -4.69 11.90
C TYR A 70 5.43 -3.22 12.35
N SER A 71 4.88 -2.90 13.52
CA SER A 71 4.86 -1.56 14.08
C SER A 71 6.26 -0.97 14.25
N LYS A 72 7.23 -1.76 14.70
CA LYS A 72 8.65 -1.35 14.82
C LYS A 72 9.28 -0.96 13.47
N ARG A 73 8.68 -1.36 12.37
CA ARG A 73 9.18 -1.10 11.00
C ARG A 73 8.44 0.05 10.32
N THR A 74 7.38 0.56 10.92
CA THR A 74 6.71 1.79 10.46
C THR A 74 7.24 2.99 11.23
N GLN A 75 7.36 4.15 10.58
CA GLN A 75 7.78 5.37 11.26
C GLN A 75 6.72 5.88 12.24
N LEU A 76 5.44 5.60 11.95
CA LEU A 76 4.33 5.94 12.84
C LEU A 76 4.09 4.91 13.95
N GLY A 77 4.89 3.84 14.05
CA GLY A 77 4.86 2.87 15.14
C GLY A 77 3.60 2.01 15.23
N ARG A 78 2.82 1.93 14.14
CA ARG A 78 1.56 1.16 14.12
C ARG A 78 1.18 0.67 12.73
N LEU A 79 0.30 -0.30 12.65
CA LEU A 79 -0.40 -0.65 11.43
C LEU A 79 -1.52 0.37 11.15
N ALA A 80 -1.99 0.38 9.91
CA ALA A 80 -3.13 1.20 9.52
C ALA A 80 -4.46 0.66 10.09
N ASN A 81 -5.42 1.55 10.25
CA ASN A 81 -6.79 1.24 10.64
C ASN A 81 -7.80 1.70 9.57
N SER A 82 -9.09 1.50 9.82
CA SER A 82 -10.15 1.79 8.85
C SER A 82 -10.30 3.27 8.46
N SER A 83 -9.73 4.21 9.20
CA SER A 83 -9.81 5.64 8.91
C SER A 83 -8.63 6.15 8.06
N ASP A 84 -7.49 5.45 8.07
CA ASP A 84 -6.25 5.95 7.48
C ASP A 84 -6.29 6.09 5.94
N LEU A 85 -7.15 5.32 5.26
CA LEU A 85 -7.30 5.41 3.80
C LEU A 85 -8.42 6.37 3.35
N LYS A 86 -9.32 6.78 4.23
CA LYS A 86 -10.48 7.60 3.86
C LYS A 86 -10.06 8.94 3.26
N GLY A 87 -9.16 9.65 3.94
CA GLY A 87 -8.63 10.93 3.46
C GLY A 87 -7.96 10.83 2.11
N PRO A 88 -6.97 9.96 1.92
CA PRO A 88 -6.31 9.75 0.63
C PRO A 88 -7.27 9.36 -0.51
N ILE A 89 -8.27 8.52 -0.26
CA ILE A 89 -9.28 8.14 -1.27
C ILE A 89 -10.12 9.35 -1.65
N ILE A 90 -10.65 10.10 -0.67
CA ILE A 90 -11.45 11.30 -0.93
C ILE A 90 -10.63 12.34 -1.69
N PHE A 91 -9.38 12.57 -1.31
CA PHE A 91 -8.46 13.47 -2.01
C PHE A 91 -8.31 13.06 -3.48
N LEU A 92 -7.99 11.78 -3.74
CA LEU A 92 -7.81 11.29 -5.11
C LEU A 92 -9.09 11.31 -5.95
N ALA A 93 -10.24 11.17 -5.32
CA ALA A 93 -11.56 11.20 -5.99
C ALA A 93 -12.12 12.62 -6.20
N SER A 94 -11.49 13.64 -5.63
CA SER A 94 -11.95 15.03 -5.68
C SER A 94 -11.13 15.89 -6.65
N ASP A 95 -11.63 17.09 -6.93
CA ASP A 95 -10.94 18.12 -7.72
C ASP A 95 -9.66 18.63 -7.07
N SER A 96 -9.48 18.40 -5.76
CA SER A 96 -8.23 18.72 -5.05
C SER A 96 -7.02 17.96 -5.61
N SER A 97 -7.24 16.89 -6.36
CA SER A 97 -6.21 16.13 -7.06
C SER A 97 -6.33 16.22 -8.59
N ALA A 98 -6.95 17.27 -9.13
CA ALA A 98 -7.24 17.40 -10.56
C ALA A 98 -6.01 17.28 -11.48
N TYR A 99 -4.82 17.63 -10.98
CA TYR A 99 -3.56 17.51 -11.74
C TYR A 99 -2.72 16.28 -11.39
N LEU A 100 -3.32 15.30 -10.71
CA LEU A 100 -2.66 14.03 -10.34
C LEU A 100 -3.20 12.88 -11.20
N THR A 101 -2.34 12.30 -12.02
CA THR A 101 -2.60 11.05 -12.75
C THR A 101 -1.31 10.27 -12.92
N GLY A 102 -1.40 8.94 -12.98
CA GLY A 102 -0.26 8.02 -13.13
C GLY A 102 0.62 7.89 -11.89
N THR A 103 0.20 8.43 -10.74
CA THR A 103 1.00 8.41 -9.52
C THR A 103 0.70 7.19 -8.63
N ILE A 104 1.71 6.79 -7.86
CA ILE A 104 1.59 5.77 -6.82
C ILE A 104 1.79 6.48 -5.48
N ILE A 105 0.75 6.47 -4.65
CA ILE A 105 0.74 7.12 -3.34
C ILE A 105 0.85 6.04 -2.25
N ALA A 106 1.98 6.02 -1.56
CA ALA A 106 2.17 5.18 -0.38
C ALA A 106 1.40 5.77 0.81
N VAL A 107 0.57 4.93 1.45
CA VAL A 107 -0.12 5.25 2.71
C VAL A 107 0.20 4.13 3.69
N ASP A 108 1.45 4.13 4.17
CA ASP A 108 2.06 2.97 4.82
C ASP A 108 2.69 3.27 6.19
N GLY A 109 2.39 4.44 6.74
CA GLY A 109 2.97 4.85 8.03
C GLY A 109 4.48 5.05 7.99
N GLY A 110 5.06 5.28 6.80
CA GLY A 110 6.50 5.42 6.60
C GLY A 110 7.25 4.08 6.52
N TYR A 111 6.54 2.98 6.31
CA TYR A 111 7.19 1.66 6.19
C TYR A 111 8.23 1.61 5.07
N THR A 112 8.02 2.32 3.97
CA THR A 112 8.94 2.40 2.83
C THR A 112 9.87 3.62 2.86
N ALA A 113 9.80 4.45 3.88
CA ALA A 113 10.61 5.67 4.03
C ALA A 113 11.96 5.40 4.73
N LYS A 114 12.73 4.40 4.23
CA LYS A 114 14.04 4.00 4.78
C LYS A 114 14.92 3.40 3.69
#